data_fad11b34e627efa8c0e8e3e7bb37f9dd
#
_entry.id   fad11b34e627efa8c0e8e3e7bb37f9dd
#
_cell.length_a   1.000
_cell.length_b   1.000
_cell.length_c   1.000
_cell.angle_alpha   90.00
_cell.angle_beta   90.00
_cell.angle_gamma   90.00
#
_symmetry.space_group_name_H-M   'P 1'
#
loop_
_entity.id
_entity.type
_entity.pdbx_description
1 polymer ?
#
loop_
_entity_poly.entity_id
_entity_poly.type
_entity_poly.pdbx_seq_one_letter_code
_entity_poly.pdbx_strand_id
1 'polypeptide(L)'
;GDVYKRQMLFGALVGKPQIRKHFPLLVKQLHVLGVQSLLIILLSGLFIGMVLGLQGYVVLVDFSAETSLGQLVALSLLRELGPVVTALLFAGRAGSALTAEIGLMKATEQLSSLEMMAVDPLRRVIAPRFWAGVIAMPILALLFTAIGIWGGALVGVDWKGVDAGSFWSVMQLSLIHI
;
A
#
# COMPACT_ATOMS: atom_id res chain seq x y z
N GLY A 1 1.08 2.23 -29.86
CA GLY A 1 0.53 2.12 -28.50
C GLY A 1 1.54 2.48 -27.39
N ASP A 2 2.77 1.92 -27.41
CA ASP A 2 3.70 2.03 -26.27
C ASP A 2 4.41 3.39 -26.18
N VAL A 3 4.58 4.09 -27.28
CA VAL A 3 5.15 5.45 -27.30
C VAL A 3 4.24 6.45 -26.59
N TYR A 4 2.93 6.34 -26.79
CA TYR A 4 1.94 7.17 -26.08
C TYR A 4 1.93 6.89 -24.58
N LYS A 5 2.04 5.64 -24.16
CA LYS A 5 2.11 5.26 -22.73
C LYS A 5 3.36 5.84 -22.05
N ARG A 6 4.50 5.78 -22.75
CA ARG A 6 5.76 6.37 -22.27
C ARG A 6 5.68 7.90 -22.18
N GLN A 7 5.12 8.55 -23.20
CA GLN A 7 4.91 10.00 -23.19
C GLN A 7 3.94 10.44 -22.08
N MET A 8 2.87 9.68 -21.85
CA MET A 8 1.93 9.95 -20.74
C MET A 8 2.62 9.82 -19.37
N LEU A 9 3.38 8.75 -19.16
CA LEU A 9 4.15 8.56 -17.92
C LEU A 9 5.19 9.66 -17.73
N PHE A 10 5.93 9.99 -18.80
CA PHE A 10 6.94 11.03 -18.75
C PHE A 10 6.32 12.42 -18.54
N GLY A 11 5.19 12.70 -19.17
CA GLY A 11 4.44 13.94 -18.97
C GLY A 11 3.86 14.09 -17.57
N ALA A 12 3.42 12.98 -16.95
CA ALA A 12 2.94 12.95 -15.57
C ALA A 12 4.08 13.11 -14.54
N LEU A 13 5.26 12.58 -14.85
CA LEU A 13 6.46 12.65 -13.99
C LEU A 13 7.20 14.01 -14.10
N VAL A 14 7.39 14.51 -15.33
CA VAL A 14 8.22 15.70 -15.60
C VAL A 14 7.38 17.00 -15.63
N GLY A 15 6.08 16.89 -15.86
CA GLY A 15 5.18 18.04 -15.75
C GLY A 15 5.24 18.60 -14.35
N LYS A 16 6.00 19.69 -14.13
CA LYS A 16 6.13 20.38 -12.84
C LYS A 16 4.75 20.42 -12.17
N PRO A 17 4.51 19.63 -11.13
CA PRO A 17 3.24 19.65 -10.44
C PRO A 17 3.12 21.06 -9.87
N GLN A 18 2.16 21.83 -10.32
CA GLN A 18 1.80 23.07 -9.64
C GLN A 18 1.09 22.69 -8.33
N ILE A 19 1.86 22.07 -7.44
CA ILE A 19 1.40 21.47 -6.17
C ILE A 19 0.54 22.46 -5.39
N ARG A 20 0.93 23.73 -5.41
CA ARG A 20 0.22 24.79 -4.69
C ARG A 20 -1.19 25.09 -5.24
N LYS A 21 -1.41 24.96 -6.56
CA LYS A 21 -2.74 25.19 -7.18
C LYS A 21 -3.63 23.95 -7.17
N HIS A 22 -3.03 22.75 -7.15
CA HIS A 22 -3.77 21.48 -7.22
C HIS A 22 -3.79 20.72 -5.88
N PHE A 23 -3.29 21.33 -4.80
CA PHE A 23 -3.25 20.74 -3.47
C PHE A 23 -4.62 20.20 -3.00
N PRO A 24 -5.73 20.96 -3.11
CA PRO A 24 -7.03 20.42 -2.70
C PRO A 24 -7.49 19.24 -3.54
N LEU A 25 -7.13 19.17 -4.83
CA LEU A 25 -7.41 18.03 -5.68
C LEU A 25 -6.57 16.81 -5.29
N LEU A 26 -5.31 17.02 -4.96
CA LEU A 26 -4.40 15.95 -4.50
C LEU A 26 -4.89 15.36 -3.16
N VAL A 27 -5.28 16.22 -2.21
CA VAL A 27 -5.83 15.78 -0.92
C VAL A 27 -7.13 14.99 -1.11
N LYS A 28 -8.02 15.45 -1.99
CA LYS A 28 -9.25 14.72 -2.32
C LYS A 28 -8.95 13.36 -2.93
N GLN A 29 -7.99 13.27 -3.85
CA GLN A 29 -7.58 12.01 -4.46
C GLN A 29 -6.88 11.09 -3.45
N LEU A 30 -6.06 11.64 -2.56
CA LEU A 30 -5.42 10.89 -1.49
C LEU A 30 -6.46 10.28 -0.54
N HIS A 31 -7.51 11.03 -0.23
CA HIS A 31 -8.63 10.51 0.58
C HIS A 31 -9.36 9.37 -0.14
N VAL A 32 -9.69 9.54 -1.41
CA VAL A 32 -10.41 8.51 -2.19
C VAL A 32 -9.55 7.26 -2.39
N LEU A 33 -8.28 7.41 -2.78
CA LEU A 33 -7.39 6.28 -3.03
C LEU A 33 -6.86 5.66 -1.73
N GLY A 34 -6.51 6.49 -0.74
CA GLY A 34 -5.95 6.03 0.53
C GLY A 34 -7.01 5.47 1.48
N VAL A 35 -7.94 6.33 1.92
CA VAL A 35 -8.90 5.97 2.98
C VAL A 35 -9.84 4.85 2.57
N GLN A 36 -10.32 4.87 1.34
CA GLN A 36 -11.18 3.79 0.87
C GLN A 36 -10.44 2.45 0.67
N SER A 37 -9.11 2.44 0.55
CA SER A 37 -8.31 1.22 0.49
C SER A 37 -7.90 0.72 1.88
N LEU A 38 -8.01 1.56 2.92
CA LEU A 38 -7.58 1.23 4.28
C LEU A 38 -8.22 -0.06 4.80
N LEU A 39 -9.54 -0.18 4.69
CA LEU A 39 -10.26 -1.33 5.27
C LEU A 39 -9.73 -2.66 4.73
N ILE A 40 -9.61 -2.79 3.42
CA ILE A 40 -9.14 -4.03 2.80
C ILE A 40 -7.67 -4.31 3.15
N ILE A 41 -6.84 -3.26 3.20
CA ILE A 41 -5.42 -3.38 3.52
C ILE A 41 -5.20 -3.77 4.98
N LEU A 42 -5.94 -3.15 5.92
CA LEU A 42 -5.85 -3.47 7.34
C LEU A 42 -6.35 -4.89 7.63
N LEU A 43 -7.49 -5.28 7.08
CA LEU A 43 -8.01 -6.65 7.25
C LEU A 43 -7.06 -7.68 6.64
N SER A 44 -6.59 -7.45 5.43
CA SER A 44 -5.63 -8.36 4.78
C SER A 44 -4.32 -8.45 5.56
N GLY A 45 -3.79 -7.34 6.04
CA GLY A 45 -2.59 -7.29 6.88
C GLY A 45 -2.75 -8.10 8.16
N LEU A 46 -3.89 -7.90 8.85
CA LEU A 46 -4.21 -8.63 10.08
C LEU A 46 -4.24 -10.15 9.84
N PHE A 47 -5.00 -10.61 8.83
CA PHE A 47 -5.11 -12.04 8.54
C PHE A 47 -3.80 -12.65 8.08
N ILE A 48 -3.05 -11.98 7.22
CA ILE A 48 -1.74 -12.45 6.77
C ILE A 48 -0.76 -12.52 7.94
N GLY A 49 -0.78 -11.53 8.83
CA GLY A 49 0.02 -11.54 10.05
C GLY A 49 -0.32 -12.70 10.99
N MET A 50 -1.62 -12.97 11.19
CA MET A 50 -2.06 -14.13 12.00
C MET A 50 -1.62 -15.47 11.38
N VAL A 51 -1.76 -15.61 10.05
CA VAL A 51 -1.31 -16.83 9.35
C VAL A 51 0.19 -17.02 9.47
N LEU A 52 0.98 -15.94 9.28
CA LEU A 52 2.44 -15.99 9.46
C LEU A 52 2.84 -16.32 10.90
N GLY A 53 2.16 -15.75 11.88
CA GLY A 53 2.36 -16.04 13.30
C GLY A 53 2.10 -17.52 13.60
N LEU A 54 0.97 -18.07 13.12
CA LEU A 54 0.62 -19.46 13.30
C LEU A 54 1.61 -20.39 12.62
N GLN A 55 1.87 -20.16 11.35
CA GLN A 55 2.73 -21.03 10.54
C GLN A 55 4.20 -20.93 10.98
N GLY A 56 4.66 -19.71 11.30
CA GLY A 56 5.99 -19.49 11.87
C GLY A 56 6.17 -20.20 13.19
N TYR A 57 5.17 -20.15 14.07
CA TYR A 57 5.20 -20.86 15.35
C TYR A 57 5.34 -22.39 15.15
N VAL A 58 4.50 -22.99 14.29
CA VAL A 58 4.53 -24.43 14.03
C VAL A 58 5.92 -24.88 13.55
N VAL A 59 6.53 -24.12 12.65
CA VAL A 59 7.87 -24.43 12.14
C VAL A 59 8.95 -24.25 13.21
N LEU A 60 8.89 -23.17 13.99
CA LEU A 60 9.92 -22.85 14.98
C LEU A 60 9.89 -23.75 16.21
N VAL A 61 8.74 -24.31 16.57
CA VAL A 61 8.61 -25.29 17.68
C VAL A 61 9.43 -26.54 17.39
N ASP A 62 9.44 -27.04 16.18
CA ASP A 62 10.22 -28.23 15.79
C ASP A 62 11.73 -28.03 15.97
N PHE A 63 12.18 -26.77 15.97
CA PHE A 63 13.59 -26.40 16.18
C PHE A 63 13.86 -25.80 17.57
N SER A 64 12.88 -25.81 18.48
CA SER A 64 12.98 -25.16 19.81
C SER A 64 13.42 -23.69 19.75
N ALA A 65 12.96 -22.97 18.72
CA ALA A 65 13.35 -21.61 18.41
C ALA A 65 12.16 -20.62 18.45
N GLU A 66 11.16 -20.87 19.28
CA GLU A 66 9.91 -20.11 19.37
C GLU A 66 10.17 -18.61 19.69
N THR A 67 11.24 -18.33 20.42
CA THR A 67 11.66 -16.96 20.76
C THR A 67 11.99 -16.10 19.52
N SER A 68 12.33 -16.73 18.39
CA SER A 68 12.62 -16.03 17.12
C SER A 68 11.39 -15.72 16.28
N LEU A 69 10.19 -16.04 16.76
CA LEU A 69 8.93 -15.83 16.03
C LEU A 69 8.71 -14.35 15.66
N GLY A 70 8.97 -13.44 16.58
CA GLY A 70 8.83 -12.00 16.35
C GLY A 70 9.72 -11.51 15.21
N GLN A 71 10.95 -11.98 15.14
CA GLN A 71 11.87 -11.66 14.05
C GLN A 71 11.38 -12.18 12.71
N LEU A 72 10.94 -13.43 12.65
CA LEU A 72 10.44 -14.06 11.42
C LEU A 72 9.25 -13.30 10.86
N VAL A 73 8.25 -13.01 11.70
CA VAL A 73 7.04 -12.27 11.31
C VAL A 73 7.39 -10.86 10.83
N ALA A 74 8.21 -10.14 11.56
CA ALA A 74 8.58 -8.76 11.22
C ALA A 74 9.38 -8.69 9.91
N LEU A 75 10.40 -9.54 9.75
CA LEU A 75 11.22 -9.57 8.52
C LEU A 75 10.39 -9.94 7.29
N SER A 76 9.57 -10.97 7.38
CA SER A 76 8.72 -11.41 6.26
C SER A 76 7.73 -10.33 5.85
N LEU A 77 7.11 -9.64 6.81
CA LEU A 77 6.15 -8.57 6.52
C LEU A 77 6.83 -7.31 5.99
N LEU A 78 7.92 -6.85 6.61
CA LEU A 78 8.57 -5.59 6.21
C LEU A 78 9.31 -5.71 4.89
N ARG A 79 10.04 -6.81 4.69
CA ARG A 79 10.95 -6.96 3.58
C ARG A 79 10.31 -7.50 2.32
N GLU A 80 9.33 -8.39 2.47
CA GLU A 80 8.79 -9.14 1.35
C GLU A 80 7.29 -8.90 1.16
N LEU A 81 6.47 -9.34 2.11
CA LEU A 81 5.02 -9.39 1.95
C LEU A 81 4.34 -8.01 2.02
N GLY A 82 4.80 -7.14 2.91
CA GLY A 82 4.21 -5.81 3.08
C GLY A 82 4.15 -5.01 1.79
N PRO A 83 5.29 -4.72 1.15
CA PRO A 83 5.30 -3.96 -0.09
C PRO A 83 4.58 -4.65 -1.23
N VAL A 84 4.79 -5.97 -1.40
CA VAL A 84 4.21 -6.74 -2.52
C VAL A 84 2.71 -6.85 -2.41
N VAL A 85 2.19 -7.29 -1.26
CA VAL A 85 0.74 -7.48 -1.07
C VAL A 85 0.01 -6.14 -1.12
N THR A 86 0.56 -5.10 -0.46
CA THR A 86 -0.02 -3.77 -0.53
C THR A 86 -0.07 -3.23 -1.95
N ALA A 87 1.00 -3.41 -2.74
CA ALA A 87 1.04 -2.99 -4.13
C ALA A 87 -0.01 -3.72 -4.98
N LEU A 88 -0.18 -5.04 -4.80
CA LEU A 88 -1.18 -5.83 -5.52
C LEU A 88 -2.61 -5.41 -5.15
N LEU A 89 -2.91 -5.25 -3.86
CA LEU A 89 -4.24 -4.82 -3.40
C LEU A 89 -4.55 -3.40 -3.86
N PHE A 90 -3.57 -2.51 -3.77
CA PHE A 90 -3.71 -1.14 -4.24
C PHE A 90 -3.90 -1.07 -5.76
N ALA A 91 -3.10 -1.79 -6.54
CA ALA A 91 -3.22 -1.83 -8.00
C ALA A 91 -4.58 -2.40 -8.44
N GLY A 92 -5.04 -3.48 -7.81
CA GLY A 92 -6.33 -4.09 -8.11
C GLY A 92 -7.50 -3.12 -7.86
N ARG A 93 -7.50 -2.44 -6.72
CA ARG A 93 -8.58 -1.53 -6.37
C ARG A 93 -8.46 -0.15 -7.00
N ALA A 94 -7.32 0.51 -6.82
CA ALA A 94 -7.11 1.86 -7.34
C ALA A 94 -7.01 1.88 -8.86
N GLY A 95 -6.38 0.87 -9.45
CA GLY A 95 -6.27 0.74 -10.90
C GLY A 95 -7.64 0.56 -11.56
N SER A 96 -8.49 -0.31 -11.04
CA SER A 96 -9.85 -0.51 -11.56
C SER A 96 -10.72 0.74 -11.40
N ALA A 97 -10.69 1.38 -10.23
CA ALA A 97 -11.44 2.61 -9.97
C ALA A 97 -11.01 3.76 -10.89
N LEU A 98 -9.70 3.96 -11.06
CA LEU A 98 -9.17 4.99 -11.97
C LEU A 98 -9.54 4.73 -13.44
N THR A 99 -9.46 3.47 -13.87
CA THR A 99 -9.82 3.09 -15.24
C THR A 99 -11.30 3.34 -15.51
N ALA A 100 -12.17 2.96 -14.56
CA ALA A 100 -13.60 3.19 -14.67
C ALA A 100 -13.94 4.70 -14.72
N GLU A 101 -13.31 5.50 -13.85
CA GLU A 101 -13.55 6.94 -13.78
C GLU A 101 -13.07 7.66 -15.05
N ILE A 102 -11.87 7.34 -15.56
CA ILE A 102 -11.35 7.91 -16.80
C ILE A 102 -12.19 7.44 -17.99
N GLY A 103 -12.60 6.16 -17.99
CA GLY A 103 -13.50 5.62 -19.00
C GLY A 103 -14.83 6.35 -19.07
N LEU A 104 -15.44 6.63 -17.89
CA LEU A 104 -16.67 7.42 -17.80
C LEU A 104 -16.48 8.85 -18.29
N MET A 105 -15.40 9.53 -17.90
CA MET A 105 -15.07 10.89 -18.37
C MET A 105 -14.89 10.93 -19.89
N LYS A 106 -14.36 9.86 -20.49
CA LYS A 106 -14.23 9.74 -21.93
C LYS A 106 -15.58 9.49 -22.62
N ALA A 107 -16.41 8.62 -22.06
CA ALA A 107 -17.72 8.29 -22.60
C ALA A 107 -18.70 9.47 -22.53
N THR A 108 -18.57 10.35 -21.55
CA THR A 108 -19.39 11.56 -21.36
C THR A 108 -18.77 12.80 -22.02
N GLU A 109 -17.74 12.64 -22.85
CA GLU A 109 -17.05 13.73 -23.58
C GLU A 109 -16.44 14.82 -22.69
N GLN A 110 -16.31 14.58 -21.38
CA GLN A 110 -15.71 15.56 -20.46
C GLN A 110 -14.23 15.83 -20.78
N LEU A 111 -13.50 14.83 -21.27
CA LEU A 111 -12.10 15.01 -21.69
C LEU A 111 -12.00 15.91 -22.93
N SER A 112 -12.88 15.70 -23.91
CA SER A 112 -12.94 16.54 -25.13
C SER A 112 -13.36 17.98 -24.78
N SER A 113 -14.25 18.15 -23.82
CA SER A 113 -14.65 19.49 -23.34
C SER A 113 -13.48 20.22 -22.68
N LEU A 114 -12.61 19.54 -21.94
CA LEU A 114 -11.40 20.12 -21.36
C LEU A 114 -10.40 20.55 -22.43
N GLU A 115 -10.25 19.74 -23.49
CA GLU A 115 -9.37 20.07 -24.62
C GLU A 115 -9.88 21.30 -25.37
N MET A 116 -11.19 21.42 -25.60
CA MET A 116 -11.79 22.60 -26.21
C MET A 116 -11.60 23.88 -25.39
N MET A 117 -11.49 23.73 -24.06
CA MET A 117 -11.14 24.85 -23.15
C MET A 117 -9.63 25.11 -23.05
N ALA A 118 -8.81 24.51 -23.90
CA ALA A 118 -7.35 24.58 -23.89
C ALA A 118 -6.72 24.12 -22.53
N VAL A 119 -7.39 23.23 -21.82
CA VAL A 119 -6.91 22.64 -20.58
C VAL A 119 -6.39 21.24 -20.84
N ASP A 120 -5.12 20.99 -20.56
CA ASP A 120 -4.49 19.68 -20.73
C ASP A 120 -5.09 18.66 -19.75
N PRO A 121 -5.83 17.62 -20.22
CA PRO A 121 -6.45 16.60 -19.38
C PRO A 121 -5.42 15.80 -18.58
N LEU A 122 -4.22 15.58 -19.13
CA LEU A 122 -3.13 14.87 -18.48
C LEU A 122 -2.71 15.55 -17.18
N ARG A 123 -2.52 16.86 -17.23
CA ARG A 123 -2.07 17.65 -16.07
C ARG A 123 -3.15 17.84 -15.03
N ARG A 124 -4.40 17.95 -15.45
CA ARG A 124 -5.51 18.26 -14.54
C ARG A 124 -6.15 17.03 -13.93
N VAL A 125 -6.20 15.91 -14.66
CA VAL A 125 -6.91 14.70 -14.25
C VAL A 125 -5.95 13.58 -13.84
N ILE A 126 -4.95 13.27 -14.66
CA ILE A 126 -4.11 12.09 -14.47
C ILE A 126 -2.98 12.36 -13.48
N ALA A 127 -2.28 13.49 -13.60
CA ALA A 127 -1.12 13.78 -12.76
C ALA A 127 -1.44 13.85 -11.25
N PRO A 128 -2.51 14.50 -10.77
CA PRO A 128 -2.84 14.51 -9.34
C PRO A 128 -3.16 13.13 -8.79
N ARG A 129 -3.80 12.26 -9.59
CA ARG A 129 -4.13 10.89 -9.22
C ARG A 129 -2.89 10.01 -9.10
N PHE A 130 -1.98 10.15 -10.05
CA PHE A 130 -0.70 9.45 -10.02
C PHE A 130 0.11 9.79 -8.77
N TRP A 131 0.28 11.08 -8.47
CA TRP A 131 1.01 11.53 -7.30
C TRP A 131 0.32 11.15 -5.98
N ALA A 132 -1.00 11.18 -5.94
CA ALA A 132 -1.75 10.69 -4.79
C ALA A 132 -1.49 9.19 -4.56
N GLY A 133 -1.43 8.39 -5.63
CA GLY A 133 -1.08 6.97 -5.54
C GLY A 133 0.34 6.73 -5.04
N VAL A 134 1.32 7.48 -5.58
CA VAL A 134 2.74 7.40 -5.15
C VAL A 134 2.91 7.72 -3.67
N ILE A 135 2.16 8.69 -3.15
CA ILE A 135 2.21 9.04 -1.72
C ILE A 135 1.42 8.06 -0.85
N ALA A 136 0.25 7.61 -1.32
CA ALA A 136 -0.61 6.71 -0.56
C ALA A 136 0.04 5.32 -0.37
N MET A 137 0.71 4.79 -1.39
CA MET A 137 1.25 3.43 -1.39
C MET A 137 2.21 3.14 -0.23
N PRO A 138 3.27 3.93 0.02
CA PRO A 138 4.17 3.67 1.15
C PRO A 138 3.47 3.78 2.51
N ILE A 139 2.53 4.72 2.66
CA ILE A 139 1.76 4.87 3.90
C ILE A 139 0.91 3.63 4.16
N LEU A 140 0.23 3.13 3.13
CA LEU A 140 -0.58 1.92 3.22
C LEU A 140 0.26 0.68 3.48
N ALA A 141 1.48 0.59 2.91
CA ALA A 141 2.42 -0.49 3.19
C ALA A 141 2.89 -0.49 4.65
N LEU A 142 3.18 0.67 5.21
CA LEU A 142 3.51 0.80 6.64
C LEU A 142 2.35 0.39 7.54
N LEU A 143 1.14 0.80 7.22
CA LEU A 143 -0.05 0.40 7.98
C LEU A 143 -0.33 -1.09 7.88
N PHE A 144 -0.17 -1.68 6.69
CA PHE A 144 -0.28 -3.11 6.47
C PHE A 144 0.70 -3.89 7.35
N THR A 145 1.97 -3.49 7.34
CA THR A 145 3.01 -4.17 8.13
C THR A 145 2.80 -4.02 9.62
N ALA A 146 2.42 -2.83 10.10
CA ALA A 146 2.13 -2.60 11.50
C ALA A 146 0.98 -3.48 12.02
N ILE A 147 -0.13 -3.52 11.29
CA ILE A 147 -1.27 -4.38 11.62
C ILE A 147 -0.94 -5.87 11.46
N GLY A 148 -0.13 -6.23 10.47
CA GLY A 148 0.32 -7.60 10.26
C GLY A 148 1.21 -8.10 11.42
N ILE A 149 2.12 -7.28 11.91
CA ILE A 149 2.93 -7.60 13.09
C ILE A 149 2.04 -7.79 14.32
N TRP A 150 1.06 -6.91 14.49
CA TRP A 150 0.10 -7.04 15.59
C TRP A 150 -0.73 -8.32 15.47
N GLY A 151 -1.19 -8.69 14.27
CA GLY A 151 -1.86 -9.97 14.00
C GLY A 151 -0.98 -11.17 14.31
N GLY A 152 0.30 -11.12 13.96
CA GLY A 152 1.28 -12.15 14.30
C GLY A 152 1.51 -12.27 15.82
N ALA A 153 1.54 -11.14 16.52
CA ALA A 153 1.64 -11.10 17.98
C ALA A 153 0.40 -11.71 18.66
N LEU A 154 -0.81 -11.39 18.20
CA LEU A 154 -2.05 -12.00 18.70
C LEU A 154 -2.00 -13.52 18.67
N VAL A 155 -1.54 -14.11 17.61
CA VAL A 155 -1.45 -15.57 17.50
C VAL A 155 -0.25 -16.11 18.26
N GLY A 156 0.93 -15.50 18.11
CA GLY A 156 2.16 -15.98 18.74
C GLY A 156 2.16 -15.85 20.26
N VAL A 157 1.77 -14.68 20.76
CA VAL A 157 1.78 -14.38 22.20
C VAL A 157 0.51 -14.86 22.88
N ASP A 158 -0.67 -14.40 22.41
CA ASP A 158 -1.92 -14.64 23.13
C ASP A 158 -2.45 -16.08 22.96
N TRP A 159 -2.29 -16.68 21.78
CA TRP A 159 -2.79 -18.05 21.55
C TRP A 159 -1.77 -19.14 21.80
N LYS A 160 -0.51 -18.91 21.43
CA LYS A 160 0.55 -19.94 21.53
C LYS A 160 1.41 -19.80 22.78
N GLY A 161 1.29 -18.67 23.51
CA GLY A 161 1.97 -18.46 24.77
C GLY A 161 3.48 -18.18 24.63
N VAL A 162 3.93 -17.70 23.48
CA VAL A 162 5.30 -17.18 23.30
C VAL A 162 5.48 -15.99 24.23
N ASP A 163 6.62 -15.93 24.94
CA ASP A 163 6.90 -14.82 25.83
C ASP A 163 6.87 -13.47 25.11
N ALA A 164 5.99 -12.57 25.56
CA ALA A 164 5.81 -11.25 24.95
C ALA A 164 7.11 -10.44 24.98
N GLY A 165 7.90 -10.54 26.05
CA GLY A 165 9.17 -9.83 26.17
C GLY A 165 10.16 -10.25 25.09
N SER A 166 10.29 -11.56 24.85
CA SER A 166 11.18 -12.09 23.81
C SER A 166 10.68 -11.75 22.41
N PHE A 167 9.36 -11.83 22.16
CA PHE A 167 8.77 -11.48 20.86
C PHE A 167 9.12 -10.05 20.45
N TRP A 168 8.88 -9.07 21.34
CA TRP A 168 9.11 -7.66 21.03
C TRP A 168 10.58 -7.28 21.04
N SER A 169 11.40 -7.81 21.95
CA SER A 169 12.82 -7.47 22.02
C SER A 169 13.61 -7.99 20.82
N VAL A 170 13.38 -9.22 20.43
CA VAL A 170 14.04 -9.82 19.25
C VAL A 170 13.59 -9.13 17.97
N MET A 171 12.32 -8.77 17.86
CA MET A 171 11.81 -7.99 16.74
C MET A 171 12.50 -6.62 16.65
N GLN A 172 12.61 -5.88 17.76
CA GLN A 172 13.26 -4.56 17.76
C GLN A 172 14.72 -4.63 17.36
N LEU A 173 15.47 -5.61 17.86
CA LEU A 173 16.86 -5.83 17.47
C LEU A 173 16.99 -6.10 15.96
N SER A 174 16.10 -6.87 15.39
CA SER A 174 16.11 -7.16 13.95
C SER A 174 15.78 -5.94 13.09
N LEU A 175 14.90 -5.05 13.56
CA LEU A 175 14.53 -3.82 12.86
C LEU A 175 15.65 -2.78 12.83
N ILE A 176 16.46 -2.71 13.89
CA ILE A 176 17.63 -1.78 13.96
C ILE A 176 18.68 -2.17 12.92
N HIS A 177 18.82 -3.45 12.59
CA HIS A 177 19.78 -3.94 11.59
C HIS A 177 19.32 -3.80 10.13
N ILE A 178 18.08 -3.45 9.89
CA ILE A 178 17.53 -3.21 8.54
C ILE A 178 17.71 -1.76 8.14
#